data_c376fec5e84a2de85e70d1ee2bb40b49
#
_entry.id   c376fec5e84a2de85e70d1ee2bb40b49
#
_cell.length_a   1.000
_cell.length_b   1.000
_cell.length_c   1.000
_cell.angle_alpha   90.00
_cell.angle_beta   90.00
_cell.angle_gamma   90.00
#
_symmetry.space_group_name_H-M   'P 1'
#
loop_
_entity.id
_entity.type
_entity.pdbx_description
1 polymer ?
#
loop_
_entity_poly.entity_id
_entity_poly.type
_entity_poly.pdbx_seq_one_letter_code
_entity_poly.pdbx_strand_id
1 'polypeptide(L)'
;MTVLWDWNGTMIADVPYVVKLNNQVFRAHGYRDTTEEEYRSFFRFPVKDYYFEYGVTEEDFPVIAREWNQKYVEGFADVPLAPHAVDTVKRFQAAGFRQVILSASQVDQLRAQVACFPELEGVFDEILGIGDVYASSKVQLAKDYLARSGIDPADAVFIGDTSHDAEVARAIGVKCLLVSGGHQRDEVLMKTGETILKNLTEVFSVLGL
;
A
#
# COMPACT_ATOMS: atom_id res chain seq x y z
N MET A 1 -9.30 2.69 19.61
CA MET A 1 -9.30 2.21 18.20
C MET A 1 -7.88 2.29 17.65
N THR A 2 -7.50 1.31 16.81
CA THR A 2 -6.21 1.27 16.10
C THR A 2 -6.45 1.44 14.60
N VAL A 3 -5.66 2.28 13.94
CA VAL A 3 -5.71 2.48 12.49
C VAL A 3 -4.51 1.78 11.87
N LEU A 4 -4.76 0.82 10.99
CA LEU A 4 -3.76 0.15 10.18
C LEU A 4 -3.75 0.81 8.79
N TRP A 5 -2.59 1.27 8.36
CA TRP A 5 -2.42 1.97 7.09
C TRP A 5 -1.63 1.10 6.11
N ASP A 6 -2.14 0.90 4.92
CA ASP A 6 -1.27 0.57 3.80
C ASP A 6 -0.39 1.76 3.44
N TRP A 7 0.70 1.50 2.70
CA TRP A 7 1.68 2.53 2.37
C TRP A 7 1.57 3.00 0.92
N ASN A 8 1.90 2.12 -0.03
CA ASN A 8 1.89 2.42 -1.46
C ASN A 8 0.47 2.64 -1.97
N GLY A 9 0.23 3.71 -2.73
CA GLY A 9 -1.11 4.06 -3.23
C GLY A 9 -2.09 4.58 -2.17
N THR A 10 -1.75 4.46 -0.88
CA THR A 10 -2.60 4.90 0.24
C THR A 10 -2.02 6.11 0.96
N MET A 11 -0.85 5.95 1.58
CA MET A 11 -0.14 7.04 2.27
C MET A 11 0.76 7.84 1.34
N ILE A 12 1.25 7.23 0.27
CA ILE A 12 2.03 7.87 -0.79
C ILE A 12 1.29 7.78 -2.13
N ALA A 13 1.46 8.80 -2.97
CA ALA A 13 0.87 8.85 -4.31
C ALA A 13 1.90 8.41 -5.36
N ASP A 14 2.32 7.14 -5.29
CA ASP A 14 3.42 6.62 -6.09
C ASP A 14 3.02 6.07 -7.48
N VAL A 15 1.74 5.96 -7.80
CA VAL A 15 1.28 5.38 -9.09
C VAL A 15 1.89 6.07 -10.31
N PRO A 16 1.94 7.40 -10.44
CA PRO A 16 2.60 8.05 -11.58
C PRO A 16 4.08 7.71 -11.67
N TYR A 17 4.77 7.61 -10.52
CA TYR A 17 6.17 7.21 -10.46
C TYR A 17 6.37 5.76 -10.88
N VAL A 18 5.53 4.85 -10.37
CA VAL A 18 5.53 3.42 -10.74
C VAL A 18 5.33 3.23 -12.23
N VAL A 19 4.36 3.92 -12.84
CA VAL A 19 4.10 3.83 -14.29
C VAL A 19 5.27 4.37 -15.12
N LYS A 20 5.85 5.49 -14.71
CA LYS A 20 7.07 6.03 -15.35
C LYS A 20 8.22 5.03 -15.30
N LEU A 21 8.43 4.42 -14.13
CA LEU A 21 9.48 3.43 -13.91
C LEU A 21 9.23 2.14 -14.69
N ASN A 22 7.98 1.64 -14.69
CA ASN A 22 7.59 0.49 -15.51
C ASN A 22 7.97 0.71 -16.97
N ASN A 23 7.61 1.86 -17.55
CA ASN A 23 7.91 2.19 -18.93
C ASN A 23 9.41 2.29 -19.20
N GLN A 24 10.19 2.81 -18.25
CA GLN A 24 11.64 2.83 -18.37
C GLN A 24 12.24 1.43 -18.42
N VAL A 25 11.83 0.57 -17.49
CA VAL A 25 12.38 -0.80 -17.38
C VAL A 25 11.84 -1.68 -18.51
N PHE A 26 10.56 -1.62 -18.83
CA PHE A 26 9.93 -2.40 -19.89
C PHE A 26 10.59 -2.10 -21.26
N ARG A 27 10.80 -0.83 -21.61
CA ARG A 27 11.50 -0.47 -22.86
C ARG A 27 12.92 -1.01 -22.91
N ALA A 28 13.65 -0.97 -21.79
CA ALA A 28 15.03 -1.48 -21.73
C ALA A 28 15.10 -2.98 -22.05
N HIS A 29 14.02 -3.72 -21.79
CA HIS A 29 13.90 -5.15 -22.05
C HIS A 29 13.03 -5.50 -23.27
N GLY A 30 12.64 -4.50 -24.09
CA GLY A 30 11.89 -4.73 -25.33
C GLY A 30 10.39 -4.97 -25.14
N TYR A 31 9.84 -4.65 -23.97
CA TYR A 31 8.41 -4.74 -23.68
C TYR A 31 7.70 -3.40 -23.96
N ARG A 32 6.37 -3.46 -24.13
CA ARG A 32 5.54 -2.30 -24.41
C ARG A 32 5.35 -1.42 -23.18
N ASP A 33 5.07 -0.15 -23.44
CA ASP A 33 4.68 0.81 -22.41
C ASP A 33 3.30 0.49 -21.83
N THR A 34 3.04 1.03 -20.65
CA THR A 34 1.74 1.09 -19.98
C THR A 34 1.30 2.53 -19.75
N THR A 35 0.00 2.76 -19.69
CA THR A 35 -0.61 4.00 -19.18
C THR A 35 -1.01 3.81 -17.72
N GLU A 36 -1.31 4.89 -16.99
CA GLU A 36 -1.85 4.76 -15.62
C GLU A 36 -3.19 4.02 -15.60
N GLU A 37 -4.03 4.22 -16.61
CA GLU A 37 -5.32 3.53 -16.72
C GLU A 37 -5.13 2.02 -16.93
N GLU A 38 -4.24 1.61 -17.82
CA GLU A 38 -3.88 0.20 -18.03
C GLU A 38 -3.26 -0.39 -16.77
N TYR A 39 -2.31 0.34 -16.15
CA TYR A 39 -1.69 -0.09 -14.91
C TYR A 39 -2.73 -0.43 -13.85
N ARG A 40 -3.61 0.53 -13.51
CA ARG A 40 -4.67 0.32 -12.51
C ARG A 40 -5.67 -0.78 -12.89
N SER A 41 -5.80 -1.07 -14.18
CA SER A 41 -6.67 -2.13 -14.69
C SER A 41 -6.11 -3.52 -14.49
N PHE A 42 -4.79 -3.65 -14.59
CA PHE A 42 -4.11 -4.95 -14.57
C PHE A 42 -3.41 -5.24 -13.23
N PHE A 43 -3.14 -4.18 -12.43
CA PHE A 43 -2.44 -4.36 -11.18
C PHE A 43 -3.19 -5.29 -10.22
N ARG A 44 -2.51 -6.33 -9.77
CA ARG A 44 -3.03 -7.33 -8.84
C ARG A 44 -1.90 -8.06 -8.13
N PHE A 45 -2.26 -8.77 -7.06
CA PHE A 45 -1.37 -9.69 -6.40
C PHE A 45 -1.65 -11.14 -6.82
N PRO A 46 -0.63 -11.98 -6.97
CA PRO A 46 0.80 -11.64 -6.83
C PRO A 46 1.27 -10.73 -7.98
N VAL A 47 2.16 -9.80 -7.67
CA VAL A 47 2.62 -8.74 -8.60
C VAL A 47 3.16 -9.31 -9.92
N LYS A 48 3.74 -10.53 -9.92
CA LYS A 48 4.21 -11.17 -11.16
C LYS A 48 3.13 -11.28 -12.24
N ASP A 49 1.86 -11.48 -11.84
CA ASP A 49 0.75 -11.64 -12.78
C ASP A 49 0.48 -10.35 -13.55
N TYR A 50 0.75 -9.18 -12.93
CA TYR A 50 0.73 -7.91 -13.61
C TYR A 50 1.81 -7.84 -14.72
N TYR A 51 3.04 -8.28 -14.45
CA TYR A 51 4.11 -8.28 -15.46
C TYR A 51 3.78 -9.19 -16.66
N PHE A 52 3.15 -10.32 -16.40
CA PHE A 52 2.76 -11.27 -17.45
C PHE A 52 1.68 -10.72 -18.40
N GLU A 53 0.81 -9.81 -17.94
CA GLU A 53 -0.13 -9.09 -18.81
C GLU A 53 0.58 -8.22 -19.87
N TYR A 54 1.80 -7.79 -19.59
CA TYR A 54 2.64 -7.04 -20.55
C TYR A 54 3.52 -7.94 -21.41
N GLY A 55 3.39 -9.26 -21.28
CA GLY A 55 4.13 -10.24 -22.04
C GLY A 55 5.51 -10.55 -21.46
N VAL A 56 5.84 -10.03 -20.25
CA VAL A 56 7.09 -10.39 -19.57
C VAL A 56 7.10 -11.90 -19.33
N THR A 57 8.18 -12.56 -19.75
CA THR A 57 8.32 -14.01 -19.60
C THR A 57 8.71 -14.40 -18.17
N GLU A 58 8.52 -15.67 -17.80
CA GLU A 58 9.00 -16.18 -16.51
C GLU A 58 10.53 -16.10 -16.38
N GLU A 59 11.25 -16.18 -17.50
CA GLU A 59 12.70 -16.08 -17.56
C GLU A 59 13.18 -14.63 -17.29
N ASP A 60 12.53 -13.64 -17.90
CA ASP A 60 12.90 -12.23 -17.79
C ASP A 60 12.42 -11.59 -16.48
N PHE A 61 11.32 -12.09 -15.91
CA PHE A 61 10.70 -11.50 -14.71
C PHE A 61 11.67 -11.27 -13.55
N PRO A 62 12.55 -12.22 -13.15
CA PRO A 62 13.47 -12.00 -12.03
C PRO A 62 14.49 -10.88 -12.28
N VAL A 63 14.92 -10.69 -13.53
CA VAL A 63 15.87 -9.63 -13.90
C VAL A 63 15.17 -8.29 -13.89
N ILE A 64 14.02 -8.21 -14.55
CA ILE A 64 13.18 -6.99 -14.62
C ILE A 64 12.73 -6.55 -13.23
N ALA A 65 12.23 -7.47 -12.40
CA ALA A 65 11.79 -7.16 -11.04
C ALA A 65 12.92 -6.64 -10.14
N ARG A 66 14.14 -7.19 -10.30
CA ARG A 66 15.32 -6.70 -9.55
C ARG A 66 15.73 -5.30 -9.98
N GLU A 67 15.81 -5.06 -11.29
CA GLU A 67 16.15 -3.74 -11.84
C GLU A 67 15.10 -2.71 -11.43
N TRP A 68 13.82 -3.08 -11.53
CA TRP A 68 12.71 -2.23 -11.13
C TRP A 68 12.82 -1.84 -9.64
N ASN A 69 13.05 -2.81 -8.76
CA ASN A 69 13.15 -2.55 -7.31
C ASN A 69 14.34 -1.63 -7.00
N GLN A 70 15.50 -1.87 -7.61
CA GLN A 70 16.66 -1.01 -7.42
C GLN A 70 16.36 0.44 -7.82
N LYS A 71 15.79 0.65 -9.01
CA LYS A 71 15.43 1.98 -9.50
C LYS A 71 14.32 2.65 -8.69
N TYR A 72 13.36 1.86 -8.18
CA TYR A 72 12.31 2.36 -7.32
C TYR A 72 12.88 2.95 -6.03
N VAL A 73 13.82 2.26 -5.41
CA VAL A 73 14.51 2.74 -4.20
C VAL A 73 15.36 3.98 -4.49
N GLU A 74 16.13 3.96 -5.59
CA GLU A 74 17.02 5.09 -5.97
C GLU A 74 16.27 6.40 -6.24
N GLY A 75 15.09 6.33 -6.83
CA GLY A 75 14.30 7.51 -7.19
C GLY A 75 13.13 7.81 -6.25
N PHE A 76 13.03 7.13 -5.11
CA PHE A 76 11.90 7.28 -4.19
C PHE A 76 11.74 8.70 -3.63
N ALA A 77 12.81 9.46 -3.54
CA ALA A 77 12.77 10.83 -3.00
C ALA A 77 11.81 11.78 -3.76
N ASP A 78 11.46 11.45 -5.01
CA ASP A 78 10.52 12.23 -5.84
C ASP A 78 9.05 11.82 -5.63
N VAL A 79 8.78 10.78 -4.84
CA VAL A 79 7.42 10.29 -4.58
C VAL A 79 6.74 11.16 -3.52
N PRO A 80 5.58 11.78 -3.81
CA PRO A 80 4.89 12.61 -2.84
C PRO A 80 4.02 11.78 -1.89
N LEU A 81 3.70 12.35 -0.73
CA LEU A 81 2.61 11.87 0.10
C LEU A 81 1.26 11.99 -0.64
N ALA A 82 0.34 11.09 -0.34
CA ALA A 82 -1.02 11.18 -0.87
C ALA A 82 -1.71 12.46 -0.38
N PRO A 83 -2.62 13.04 -1.19
CA PRO A 83 -3.40 14.19 -0.76
C PRO A 83 -4.08 13.95 0.59
N HIS A 84 -3.96 14.92 1.50
CA HIS A 84 -4.52 14.88 2.86
C HIS A 84 -3.92 13.83 3.81
N ALA A 85 -2.90 13.06 3.42
CA ALA A 85 -2.31 12.03 4.28
C ALA A 85 -1.82 12.62 5.62
N VAL A 86 -1.04 13.69 5.57
CA VAL A 86 -0.48 14.32 6.78
C VAL A 86 -1.58 14.80 7.72
N ASP A 87 -2.55 15.56 7.21
CA ASP A 87 -3.64 16.11 8.02
C ASP A 87 -4.49 14.99 8.65
N THR A 88 -4.73 13.93 7.87
CA THR A 88 -5.51 12.79 8.32
C THR A 88 -4.82 12.05 9.48
N VAL A 89 -3.55 11.68 9.32
CA VAL A 89 -2.83 10.95 10.38
C VAL A 89 -2.59 11.82 11.62
N LYS A 90 -2.33 13.12 11.46
CA LYS A 90 -2.20 14.05 12.59
C LYS A 90 -3.51 14.25 13.35
N ARG A 91 -4.64 14.23 12.66
CA ARG A 91 -5.95 14.28 13.32
C ARG A 91 -6.22 13.01 14.13
N PHE A 92 -5.88 11.83 13.62
CA PHE A 92 -5.94 10.58 14.40
C PHE A 92 -5.00 10.61 15.60
N GLN A 93 -3.77 11.09 15.42
CA GLN A 93 -2.80 11.24 16.51
C GLN A 93 -3.32 12.17 17.61
N ALA A 94 -3.85 13.34 17.25
CA ALA A 94 -4.42 14.30 18.18
C ALA A 94 -5.63 13.73 18.96
N ALA A 95 -6.39 12.82 18.35
CA ALA A 95 -7.49 12.10 18.98
C ALA A 95 -7.03 10.89 19.83
N GLY A 96 -5.72 10.63 19.93
CA GLY A 96 -5.14 9.56 20.73
C GLY A 96 -5.29 8.15 20.14
N PHE A 97 -5.52 8.05 18.83
CA PHE A 97 -5.60 6.74 18.17
C PHE A 97 -4.20 6.18 17.90
N ARG A 98 -4.07 4.88 18.10
CA ARG A 98 -2.88 4.14 17.70
C ARG A 98 -2.85 4.00 16.20
N GLN A 99 -1.68 4.24 15.58
CA GLN A 99 -1.51 4.20 14.14
C GLN A 99 -0.32 3.30 13.76
N VAL A 100 -0.53 2.41 12.81
CA VAL A 100 0.48 1.43 12.38
C VAL A 100 0.49 1.35 10.87
N ILE A 101 1.68 1.42 10.27
CA ILE A 101 1.85 1.09 8.85
C ILE A 101 1.97 -0.43 8.73
N LEU A 102 1.21 -1.02 7.79
CA LEU A 102 1.22 -2.44 7.47
C LEU A 102 1.28 -2.60 5.96
N SER A 103 2.48 -2.86 5.43
CA SER A 103 2.77 -2.88 3.99
C SER A 103 3.34 -4.23 3.52
N ALA A 104 3.13 -4.54 2.24
CA ALA A 104 3.81 -5.63 1.55
C ALA A 104 5.26 -5.30 1.15
N SER A 105 5.72 -4.08 1.40
CA SER A 105 7.09 -3.66 1.13
C SER A 105 8.08 -4.29 2.10
N GLN A 106 9.34 -4.45 1.66
CA GLN A 106 10.43 -4.89 2.52
C GLN A 106 10.63 -3.86 3.67
N VAL A 107 10.75 -4.35 4.91
CA VAL A 107 10.64 -3.52 6.12
C VAL A 107 11.70 -2.41 6.21
N ASP A 108 12.95 -2.68 5.83
CA ASP A 108 14.02 -1.65 5.92
C ASP A 108 13.84 -0.58 4.83
N GLN A 109 13.40 -0.98 3.62
CA GLN A 109 13.02 -0.05 2.57
C GLN A 109 11.83 0.81 3.00
N LEU A 110 10.81 0.20 3.58
CA LEU A 110 9.63 0.90 4.09
C LEU A 110 10.00 1.95 5.15
N ARG A 111 10.83 1.58 6.12
CA ARG A 111 11.32 2.51 7.14
C ARG A 111 12.11 3.68 6.54
N ALA A 112 12.98 3.37 5.56
CA ALA A 112 13.72 4.41 4.84
C ALA A 112 12.79 5.35 4.07
N GLN A 113 11.75 4.82 3.44
CA GLN A 113 10.74 5.60 2.73
C GLN A 113 9.94 6.51 3.67
N VAL A 114 9.46 5.99 4.81
CA VAL A 114 8.75 6.79 5.81
C VAL A 114 9.64 7.92 6.36
N ALA A 115 10.92 7.65 6.57
CA ALA A 115 11.90 8.64 7.05
C ALA A 115 12.18 9.77 6.05
N CYS A 116 11.81 9.62 4.76
CA CYS A 116 11.88 10.72 3.78
C CYS A 116 10.85 11.83 4.05
N PHE A 117 9.86 11.59 4.92
CA PHE A 117 8.78 12.53 5.22
C PHE A 117 8.84 13.02 6.67
N PRO A 118 9.52 14.14 6.96
CA PRO A 118 9.62 14.67 8.32
C PRO A 118 8.27 14.98 8.98
N GLU A 119 7.24 15.25 8.15
CA GLU A 119 5.86 15.50 8.61
C GLU A 119 5.21 14.30 9.31
N LEU A 120 5.74 13.10 9.07
CA LEU A 120 5.27 11.83 9.64
C LEU A 120 6.09 11.38 10.86
N GLU A 121 7.11 12.16 11.26
CA GLU A 121 7.93 11.81 12.41
C GLU A 121 7.07 11.68 13.69
N GLY A 122 7.20 10.55 14.38
CA GLY A 122 6.47 10.27 15.62
C GLY A 122 4.95 10.08 15.46
N VAL A 123 4.45 9.93 14.22
CA VAL A 123 3.01 9.71 13.96
C VAL A 123 2.61 8.25 14.13
N PHE A 124 3.47 7.34 13.67
CA PHE A 124 3.18 5.92 13.68
C PHE A 124 3.83 5.22 14.87
N ASP A 125 3.04 4.43 15.60
CA ASP A 125 3.51 3.61 16.73
C ASP A 125 4.39 2.46 16.25
N GLU A 126 4.09 1.89 15.07
CA GLU A 126 4.86 0.81 14.48
C GLU A 126 4.84 0.90 12.94
N ILE A 127 5.93 0.42 12.34
CA ILE A 127 6.08 0.28 10.87
C ILE A 127 6.37 -1.20 10.58
N LEU A 128 5.41 -1.86 9.95
CA LEU A 128 5.41 -3.29 9.68
C LEU A 128 5.50 -3.53 8.17
N GLY A 129 6.56 -4.20 7.75
CA GLY A 129 6.82 -4.59 6.37
C GLY A 129 7.20 -6.07 6.26
N ILE A 130 7.24 -6.61 5.05
CA ILE A 130 7.65 -8.00 4.80
C ILE A 130 9.17 -8.08 4.94
N GLY A 131 9.65 -9.18 5.52
CA GLY A 131 11.09 -9.41 5.72
C GLY A 131 11.50 -9.45 7.17
N ASP A 132 10.58 -9.27 8.11
CA ASP A 132 10.72 -9.82 9.44
C ASP A 132 10.74 -11.34 9.32
N VAL A 133 11.67 -11.97 9.99
CA VAL A 133 12.17 -13.34 9.82
C VAL A 133 11.11 -14.45 9.70
N TYR A 134 9.84 -14.14 9.87
CA TYR A 134 8.73 -15.10 9.89
C TYR A 134 7.51 -14.71 9.03
N ALA A 135 7.41 -13.48 8.51
CA ALA A 135 6.25 -13.04 7.77
C ALA A 135 6.39 -13.36 6.27
N SER A 136 5.72 -14.42 5.83
CA SER A 136 5.70 -14.84 4.42
C SER A 136 4.71 -14.06 3.56
N SER A 137 3.83 -13.24 4.16
CA SER A 137 2.82 -12.45 3.47
C SER A 137 2.28 -11.31 4.35
N LYS A 138 1.68 -10.29 3.73
CA LYS A 138 0.99 -9.19 4.44
C LYS A 138 -0.12 -9.71 5.39
N VAL A 139 -0.81 -10.78 5.01
CA VAL A 139 -1.82 -11.44 5.86
C VAL A 139 -1.20 -12.02 7.12
N GLN A 140 -0.06 -12.72 6.99
CA GLN A 140 0.61 -13.31 8.15
C GLN A 140 1.14 -12.22 9.07
N LEU A 141 1.76 -11.18 8.52
CA LEU A 141 2.24 -10.02 9.26
C LEU A 141 1.12 -9.36 10.08
N ALA A 142 -0.07 -9.19 9.46
CA ALA A 142 -1.23 -8.63 10.13
C ALA A 142 -1.75 -9.51 11.28
N LYS A 143 -1.81 -10.84 11.08
CA LYS A 143 -2.20 -11.81 12.11
C LYS A 143 -1.24 -11.79 13.29
N ASP A 144 0.05 -11.81 13.02
CA ASP A 144 1.09 -11.79 14.06
C ASP A 144 1.04 -10.48 14.86
N TYR A 145 0.79 -9.36 14.17
CA TYR A 145 0.61 -8.08 14.83
C TYR A 145 -0.59 -8.08 15.79
N LEU A 146 -1.78 -8.49 15.34
CA LEU A 146 -2.96 -8.54 16.21
C LEU A 146 -2.75 -9.48 17.38
N ALA A 147 -2.18 -10.67 17.14
CA ALA A 147 -1.94 -11.65 18.20
C ALA A 147 -1.01 -11.11 19.31
N ARG A 148 0.08 -10.39 18.94
CA ARG A 148 1.05 -9.86 19.92
C ARG A 148 0.62 -8.55 20.57
N SER A 149 -0.19 -7.75 19.87
CA SER A 149 -0.63 -6.44 20.39
C SER A 149 -1.83 -6.55 21.33
N GLY A 150 -2.58 -7.66 21.30
CA GLY A 150 -3.80 -7.84 22.07
C GLY A 150 -4.96 -6.92 21.64
N ILE A 151 -4.88 -6.31 20.46
CA ILE A 151 -5.92 -5.43 19.93
C ILE A 151 -7.13 -6.29 19.52
N ASP A 152 -8.32 -5.89 19.98
CA ASP A 152 -9.57 -6.48 19.49
C ASP A 152 -9.77 -6.05 18.02
N PRO A 153 -9.95 -6.96 17.07
CA PRO A 153 -10.25 -6.63 15.68
C PRO A 153 -11.42 -5.66 15.51
N ALA A 154 -12.43 -5.71 16.41
CA ALA A 154 -13.56 -4.78 16.40
C ALA A 154 -13.15 -3.32 16.70
N ASP A 155 -12.01 -3.13 17.39
CA ASP A 155 -11.44 -1.82 17.71
C ASP A 155 -10.35 -1.38 16.73
N ALA A 156 -10.27 -2.02 15.55
CA ALA A 156 -9.32 -1.68 14.52
C ALA A 156 -9.99 -1.42 13.17
N VAL A 157 -9.33 -0.58 12.36
CA VAL A 157 -9.70 -0.34 10.96
C VAL A 157 -8.45 -0.45 10.10
N PHE A 158 -8.57 -1.06 8.92
CA PHE A 158 -7.51 -1.11 7.92
C PHE A 158 -7.88 -0.22 6.73
N ILE A 159 -6.99 0.67 6.36
CA ILE A 159 -7.14 1.61 5.25
C ILE A 159 -6.09 1.27 4.18
N GLY A 160 -6.55 0.96 2.97
CA GLY A 160 -5.72 0.58 1.83
C GLY A 160 -6.33 1.04 0.52
N ASP A 161 -5.75 0.63 -0.61
CA ASP A 161 -6.17 1.05 -1.96
C ASP A 161 -6.34 -0.14 -2.93
N THR A 162 -6.21 -1.38 -2.44
CA THR A 162 -6.30 -2.58 -3.27
C THR A 162 -7.27 -3.62 -2.72
N SER A 163 -7.73 -4.52 -3.59
CA SER A 163 -8.50 -5.71 -3.20
C SER A 163 -7.72 -6.62 -2.25
N HIS A 164 -6.37 -6.60 -2.32
CA HIS A 164 -5.54 -7.35 -1.38
C HIS A 164 -5.61 -6.80 0.04
N ASP A 165 -5.78 -5.50 0.22
CA ASP A 165 -5.99 -4.89 1.54
C ASP A 165 -7.33 -5.34 2.15
N ALA A 166 -8.37 -5.43 1.32
CA ALA A 166 -9.65 -6.03 1.74
C ALA A 166 -9.50 -7.51 2.15
N GLU A 167 -8.69 -8.29 1.41
CA GLU A 167 -8.38 -9.67 1.78
C GLU A 167 -7.65 -9.77 3.12
N VAL A 168 -6.65 -8.91 3.33
CA VAL A 168 -5.90 -8.83 4.59
C VAL A 168 -6.83 -8.46 5.74
N ALA A 169 -7.62 -7.40 5.61
CA ALA A 169 -8.55 -6.94 6.62
C ALA A 169 -9.57 -8.04 7.00
N ARG A 170 -10.12 -8.72 6.00
CA ARG A 170 -11.05 -9.85 6.20
C ARG A 170 -10.37 -11.03 6.91
N ALA A 171 -9.12 -11.34 6.55
CA ALA A 171 -8.37 -12.44 7.16
C ALA A 171 -8.04 -12.22 8.64
N ILE A 172 -8.03 -10.97 9.10
CA ILE A 172 -7.77 -10.57 10.48
C ILE A 172 -9.03 -10.08 11.22
N GLY A 173 -10.18 -10.03 10.53
CA GLY A 173 -11.47 -9.67 11.13
C GLY A 173 -11.64 -8.19 11.45
N VAL A 174 -10.88 -7.28 10.80
CA VAL A 174 -10.99 -5.84 11.01
C VAL A 174 -11.84 -5.17 9.92
N LYS A 175 -12.45 -4.03 10.24
CA LYS A 175 -13.13 -3.19 9.25
C LYS A 175 -12.14 -2.72 8.19
N CYS A 176 -12.52 -2.77 6.90
CA CYS A 176 -11.72 -2.25 5.81
C CYS A 176 -12.35 -1.00 5.21
N LEU A 177 -11.51 -0.02 4.88
CA LEU A 177 -11.86 1.13 4.07
C LEU A 177 -10.86 1.22 2.93
N LEU A 178 -11.34 1.37 1.69
CA LEU A 178 -10.48 1.48 0.52
C LEU A 178 -10.49 2.90 -0.01
N VAL A 179 -9.33 3.41 -0.42
CA VAL A 179 -9.19 4.76 -0.97
C VAL A 179 -9.10 4.68 -2.49
N SER A 180 -9.92 5.49 -3.16
CA SER A 180 -9.89 5.65 -4.62
C SER A 180 -8.61 6.34 -5.10
N GLY A 181 -8.18 6.02 -6.31
CA GLY A 181 -7.05 6.69 -6.98
C GLY A 181 -5.68 6.09 -6.69
N GLY A 182 -5.59 5.00 -5.92
CA GLY A 182 -4.38 4.22 -5.70
C GLY A 182 -4.04 3.27 -6.87
N HIS A 183 -3.49 2.10 -6.55
CA HIS A 183 -3.00 1.14 -7.54
C HIS A 183 -4.09 0.40 -8.31
N GLN A 184 -5.33 0.34 -7.80
CA GLN A 184 -6.44 -0.30 -8.49
C GLN A 184 -7.56 0.68 -8.81
N ARG A 185 -8.32 0.38 -9.88
CA ARG A 185 -9.51 1.13 -10.27
C ARG A 185 -10.67 0.87 -9.32
N ASP A 186 -11.56 1.85 -9.20
CA ASP A 186 -12.75 1.76 -8.36
C ASP A 186 -13.64 0.57 -8.73
N GLU A 187 -13.73 0.19 -10.02
CA GLU A 187 -14.51 -0.98 -10.44
C GLU A 187 -13.95 -2.31 -9.91
N VAL A 188 -12.65 -2.37 -9.61
CA VAL A 188 -12.04 -3.53 -8.95
C VAL A 188 -12.34 -3.47 -7.46
N LEU A 189 -12.18 -2.29 -6.85
CA LEU A 189 -12.45 -2.07 -5.42
C LEU A 189 -13.92 -2.34 -5.07
N MET A 190 -14.88 -1.90 -5.91
CA MET A 190 -16.32 -2.15 -5.71
C MET A 190 -16.67 -3.63 -5.59
N LYS A 191 -15.92 -4.52 -6.26
CA LYS A 191 -16.15 -5.97 -6.18
C LYS A 191 -15.81 -6.58 -4.83
N THR A 192 -15.04 -5.88 -4.00
CA THR A 192 -14.72 -6.34 -2.64
C THR A 192 -15.91 -6.23 -1.68
N GLY A 193 -16.86 -5.33 -1.96
CA GLY A 193 -17.97 -5.01 -1.07
C GLY A 193 -17.61 -4.07 0.08
N GLU A 194 -16.36 -3.59 0.12
CA GLU A 194 -15.89 -2.66 1.16
C GLU A 194 -16.32 -1.21 0.87
N THR A 195 -16.27 -0.35 1.88
CA THR A 195 -16.52 1.08 1.72
C THR A 195 -15.35 1.73 0.98
N ILE A 196 -15.65 2.45 -0.12
CA ILE A 196 -14.65 3.18 -0.89
C ILE A 196 -14.74 4.66 -0.51
N LEU A 197 -13.59 5.21 -0.10
CA LEU A 197 -13.39 6.63 0.20
C LEU A 197 -12.89 7.33 -1.07
N LYS A 198 -13.44 8.50 -1.40
CA LYS A 198 -12.93 9.33 -2.51
C LYS A 198 -11.57 9.96 -2.18
N ASN A 199 -11.31 10.17 -0.92
CA ASN A 199 -10.04 10.66 -0.39
C ASN A 199 -9.92 10.32 1.11
N LEU A 200 -8.74 10.48 1.67
CA LEU A 200 -8.45 10.11 3.06
C LEU A 200 -9.28 10.87 4.11
N THR A 201 -9.77 12.09 3.81
CA THR A 201 -10.54 12.87 4.80
C THR A 201 -11.91 12.29 5.09
N GLU A 202 -12.49 11.51 4.16
CA GLU A 202 -13.79 10.89 4.35
C GLU A 202 -13.79 9.81 5.45
N VAL A 203 -12.62 9.33 5.85
CA VAL A 203 -12.48 8.31 6.91
C VAL A 203 -13.17 8.74 8.21
N PHE A 204 -13.11 10.02 8.54
CA PHE A 204 -13.70 10.52 9.79
C PHE A 204 -15.21 10.41 9.79
N SER A 205 -15.88 10.81 8.71
CA SER A 205 -17.34 10.70 8.59
C SER A 205 -17.81 9.26 8.58
N VAL A 206 -17.06 8.36 7.95
CA VAL A 206 -17.38 6.92 7.88
C VAL A 206 -17.17 6.23 9.24
N LEU A 207 -16.25 6.71 10.06
CA LEU A 207 -15.99 6.19 11.41
C LEU A 207 -16.81 6.93 12.49
N GLY A 208 -17.54 7.99 12.16
CA GLY A 208 -18.32 8.78 13.12
C GLY A 208 -17.46 9.64 14.05
N LEU A 209 -16.32 10.17 13.54
CA LEU A 209 -15.30 10.94 14.27
C LEU A 209 -15.33 12.43 13.94
#